data_cecad71852f4d44571b5cf46ac1d3cb9
#
_entry.id   cecad71852f4d44571b5cf46ac1d3cb9
#
_cell.length_a   1.000
_cell.length_b   1.000
_cell.length_c   1.000
_cell.angle_alpha   90.00
_cell.angle_beta   90.00
_cell.angle_gamma   90.00
#
_symmetry.space_group_name_H-M   'P 1'
#
loop_
_entity.id
_entity.type
_entity.pdbx_description
1 polymer ?
#
loop_
_entity_poly.entity_id
_entity_poly.type
_entity_poly.pdbx_seq_one_letter_code
_entity_poly.pdbx_strand_id
1 'polypeptide(L)'
;CLVGSEMCIRDRDFDLANFLNVLEPYYKGGEYDYLLNSDRQLDLLDKRFIVFELDNISSNRTLLPVVTLIIMETFISKMRRLKGVRKMILIEECWKALTSANMSAYIRYLFKTVRKYFGEAVVVTQEVDDIISSPIVKESIINNADCKILLDQRKYLSKFDGIQRLLGLTDKERAQILSINLSNDPKRRYKEAVSYTHLTLP
;
A
#
# COMPACT_ATOMS: atom_id res chain seq x y z
N CYS A 1 18.26 -30.30 -10.71
CA CYS A 1 17.60 -31.04 -11.79
C CYS A 1 17.81 -30.29 -13.10
N LEU A 2 18.76 -30.72 -13.91
CA LEU A 2 19.19 -30.04 -15.16
C LEU A 2 18.88 -30.91 -16.39
N VAL A 3 17.75 -31.52 -16.44
CA VAL A 3 17.38 -32.31 -17.64
C VAL A 3 15.92 -32.03 -17.96
N GLY A 4 15.72 -31.31 -19.04
CA GLY A 4 14.48 -31.17 -19.74
C GLY A 4 13.41 -30.36 -18.99
N SER A 5 13.21 -29.12 -19.38
CA SER A 5 12.19 -28.21 -18.86
C SER A 5 10.77 -28.80 -18.85
N GLU A 6 10.49 -29.80 -19.66
CA GLU A 6 9.18 -30.48 -19.70
C GLU A 6 8.97 -31.50 -18.58
N MET A 7 10.02 -32.07 -18.01
CA MET A 7 9.89 -33.14 -17.00
C MET A 7 9.71 -32.64 -15.57
N CYS A 8 10.12 -31.41 -15.26
CA CYS A 8 9.93 -30.81 -13.94
C CYS A 8 8.55 -30.16 -13.76
N ILE A 9 7.83 -29.92 -14.85
CA ILE A 9 6.49 -29.27 -14.83
C ILE A 9 5.36 -30.31 -14.81
N ARG A 10 5.67 -31.61 -15.02
CA ARG A 10 4.72 -32.70 -14.92
C ARG A 10 4.62 -33.34 -13.53
N ASP A 11 4.80 -32.54 -12.50
CA ASP A 11 4.41 -33.03 -11.18
C ASP A 11 2.88 -33.17 -11.13
N ARG A 12 2.38 -34.24 -10.57
CA ARG A 12 0.95 -34.64 -10.66
C ARG A 12 -0.01 -33.63 -10.04
N ASP A 13 0.54 -32.69 -9.29
CA ASP A 13 -0.20 -31.66 -8.56
C ASP A 13 -0.26 -30.29 -9.28
N PHE A 14 0.41 -30.13 -10.45
CA PHE A 14 0.41 -28.89 -11.20
C PHE A 14 -0.41 -29.01 -12.49
N ASP A 15 -1.56 -28.36 -12.52
CA ASP A 15 -2.42 -28.28 -13.70
C ASP A 15 -1.89 -27.22 -14.68
N LEU A 16 -1.05 -27.66 -15.60
CA LEU A 16 -0.45 -26.82 -16.63
C LEU A 16 -1.52 -26.20 -17.55
N ALA A 17 -2.58 -26.92 -17.86
CA ALA A 17 -3.63 -26.43 -18.74
C ALA A 17 -4.37 -25.26 -18.11
N ASN A 18 -4.74 -25.39 -16.83
CA ASN A 18 -5.36 -24.31 -16.08
C ASN A 18 -4.41 -23.11 -15.92
N PHE A 19 -3.13 -23.35 -15.66
CA PHE A 19 -2.13 -22.29 -15.57
C PHE A 19 -2.01 -21.49 -16.86
N LEU A 20 -1.95 -22.17 -18.01
CA LEU A 20 -1.90 -21.52 -19.33
C LEU A 20 -3.18 -20.74 -19.64
N ASN A 21 -4.35 -21.30 -19.32
CA ASN A 21 -5.62 -20.60 -19.50
C ASN A 21 -5.70 -19.31 -18.67
N VAL A 22 -5.19 -19.33 -17.43
CA VAL A 22 -5.14 -18.13 -16.57
C VAL A 22 -4.18 -17.06 -17.11
N LEU A 23 -3.10 -17.46 -17.77
CA LEU A 23 -2.11 -16.55 -18.34
C LEU A 23 -2.44 -16.08 -19.76
N GLU A 24 -3.32 -16.78 -20.48
CA GLU A 24 -3.67 -16.45 -21.86
C GLU A 24 -4.05 -14.98 -22.08
N PRO A 25 -4.88 -14.33 -21.22
CA PRO A 25 -5.22 -12.92 -21.39
C PRO A 25 -4.02 -11.97 -21.35
N TYR A 26 -2.92 -12.37 -20.71
CA TYR A 26 -1.71 -11.57 -20.54
C TYR A 26 -0.62 -11.88 -21.56
N TYR A 27 -0.80 -12.88 -22.39
CA TYR A 27 0.15 -13.26 -23.42
C TYR A 27 -0.05 -12.45 -24.70
N LYS A 28 0.91 -12.52 -25.63
CA LYS A 28 0.86 -11.82 -26.92
C LYS A 28 -0.44 -12.14 -27.67
N GLY A 29 -1.19 -11.08 -28.01
CA GLY A 29 -2.50 -11.16 -28.63
C GLY A 29 -3.67 -11.34 -27.65
N GLY A 30 -3.44 -11.45 -26.35
CA GLY A 30 -4.48 -11.47 -25.33
C GLY A 30 -4.99 -10.07 -24.97
N GLU A 31 -6.06 -10.02 -24.19
CA GLU A 31 -6.74 -8.77 -23.80
C GLU A 31 -5.78 -7.77 -23.10
N TYR A 32 -4.82 -8.28 -22.31
CA TYR A 32 -3.88 -7.49 -21.52
C TYR A 32 -2.44 -7.53 -22.05
N ASP A 33 -2.27 -7.87 -23.32
CA ASP A 33 -0.96 -7.93 -24.00
C ASP A 33 -0.16 -6.63 -23.81
N TYR A 34 -0.80 -5.47 -23.95
CA TYR A 34 -0.20 -4.15 -23.80
C TYR A 34 0.45 -3.91 -22.44
N LEU A 35 0.04 -4.66 -21.41
CA LEU A 35 0.51 -4.46 -20.03
C LEU A 35 1.88 -5.11 -19.78
N LEU A 36 2.09 -6.32 -20.28
CA LEU A 36 3.25 -7.15 -19.93
C LEU A 36 4.21 -7.40 -21.07
N ASN A 37 3.78 -7.22 -22.32
CA ASN A 37 4.55 -7.60 -23.52
C ASN A 37 5.03 -6.38 -24.33
N SER A 38 5.20 -5.22 -23.69
CA SER A 38 5.74 -4.04 -24.36
C SER A 38 7.22 -4.25 -24.74
N ASP A 39 7.57 -3.90 -25.96
CA ASP A 39 8.97 -3.88 -26.42
C ASP A 39 9.81 -2.80 -25.75
N ARG A 40 9.19 -1.88 -25.01
CA ARG A 40 9.87 -0.84 -24.26
C ARG A 40 10.14 -1.30 -22.84
N GLN A 41 11.39 -1.54 -22.51
CA GLN A 41 11.80 -1.74 -21.12
C GLN A 41 11.78 -0.38 -20.40
N LEU A 42 10.89 -0.26 -19.41
CA LEU A 42 10.92 0.85 -18.49
C LEU A 42 11.96 0.55 -17.40
N ASP A 43 13.14 1.15 -17.53
CA ASP A 43 14.10 1.13 -16.42
C ASP A 43 13.63 2.07 -15.31
N LEU A 44 12.91 1.52 -14.36
CA LEU A 44 12.41 2.26 -13.22
C LEU A 44 13.44 2.36 -12.08
N LEU A 45 14.56 1.63 -12.15
CA LEU A 45 15.57 1.62 -11.09
C LEU A 45 16.22 2.98 -10.92
N ASP A 46 16.55 3.64 -12.02
CA ASP A 46 17.25 4.93 -12.01
C ASP A 46 16.32 6.13 -11.82
N LYS A 47 15.02 5.93 -11.92
CA LYS A 47 14.06 7.02 -11.73
C LYS A 47 13.90 7.35 -10.25
N ARG A 48 14.12 8.62 -9.88
CA ARG A 48 13.99 9.09 -8.50
C ARG A 48 12.54 9.30 -8.06
N PHE A 49 11.67 9.68 -9.00
CA PHE A 49 10.26 9.93 -8.76
C PHE A 49 9.43 9.16 -9.77
N ILE A 50 8.52 8.33 -9.27
CA ILE A 50 7.64 7.47 -10.07
C ILE A 50 6.24 7.62 -9.51
N VAL A 51 5.27 7.84 -10.39
CA VAL A 51 3.84 7.89 -10.06
C VAL A 51 3.13 6.83 -10.89
N PHE A 52 2.32 6.02 -10.23
CA PHE A 52 1.43 5.07 -10.87
C PHE A 52 -0.01 5.54 -10.64
N GLU A 53 -0.68 5.88 -11.73
CA GLU A 53 -2.10 6.25 -11.71
C GLU A 53 -2.93 5.00 -11.96
N LEU A 54 -3.79 4.65 -11.01
CA LEU A 54 -4.56 3.41 -11.03
C LEU A 54 -6.07 3.62 -11.24
N ASP A 55 -6.54 4.85 -11.32
CA ASP A 55 -7.98 5.15 -11.39
C ASP A 55 -8.65 4.48 -12.58
N ASN A 56 -7.99 4.47 -13.75
CA ASN A 56 -8.53 3.85 -14.96
C ASN A 56 -8.74 2.33 -14.86
N ILE A 57 -8.04 1.66 -13.95
CA ILE A 57 -8.15 0.21 -13.75
C ILE A 57 -8.78 -0.14 -12.40
N SER A 58 -9.20 0.85 -11.61
CA SER A 58 -9.71 0.67 -10.25
C SER A 58 -10.95 -0.24 -10.19
N SER A 59 -11.77 -0.24 -11.23
CA SER A 59 -12.96 -1.10 -11.38
C SER A 59 -12.65 -2.49 -11.96
N ASN A 60 -11.47 -2.68 -12.54
CA ASN A 60 -11.07 -3.96 -13.14
C ASN A 60 -10.52 -4.91 -12.09
N ARG A 61 -11.36 -5.87 -11.67
CA ARG A 61 -11.04 -6.84 -10.62
C ARG A 61 -9.88 -7.79 -10.97
N THR A 62 -9.56 -7.93 -12.25
CA THR A 62 -8.49 -8.79 -12.75
C THR A 62 -7.17 -8.04 -12.85
N LEU A 63 -7.18 -6.84 -13.43
CA LEU A 63 -5.98 -6.05 -13.67
C LEU A 63 -5.43 -5.38 -12.40
N LEU A 64 -6.30 -4.80 -11.57
CA LEU A 64 -5.87 -4.03 -10.41
C LEU A 64 -4.94 -4.82 -9.47
N PRO A 65 -5.24 -6.09 -9.09
CA PRO A 65 -4.33 -6.89 -8.28
C PRO A 65 -2.98 -7.15 -8.96
N VAL A 66 -2.98 -7.47 -10.26
CA VAL A 66 -1.75 -7.77 -11.01
C VAL A 66 -0.86 -6.55 -11.09
N VAL A 67 -1.41 -5.39 -11.50
CA VAL A 67 -0.64 -4.14 -11.59
C VAL A 67 -0.10 -3.74 -10.23
N THR A 68 -0.90 -3.87 -9.18
CA THR A 68 -0.47 -3.54 -7.81
C THR A 68 0.67 -4.43 -7.35
N LEU A 69 0.64 -5.74 -7.68
CA LEU A 69 1.76 -6.65 -7.39
C LEU A 69 3.03 -6.24 -8.13
N ILE A 70 2.94 -5.84 -9.40
CA ILE A 70 4.10 -5.36 -10.19
C ILE A 70 4.69 -4.09 -9.56
N ILE A 71 3.86 -3.15 -9.14
CA ILE A 71 4.31 -1.93 -8.48
C ILE A 71 5.03 -2.26 -7.16
N MET A 72 4.44 -3.11 -6.34
CA MET A 72 5.03 -3.53 -5.06
C MET A 72 6.37 -4.26 -5.26
N GLU A 73 6.46 -5.18 -6.22
CA GLU A 73 7.70 -5.87 -6.52
C GLU A 73 8.78 -4.93 -7.07
N THR A 74 8.38 -3.95 -7.89
CA THR A 74 9.27 -2.89 -8.35
C THR A 74 9.85 -2.10 -7.17
N PHE A 75 9.01 -1.71 -6.21
CA PHE A 75 9.47 -0.99 -5.03
C PHE A 75 10.39 -1.86 -4.15
N ILE A 76 10.03 -3.10 -3.88
CA ILE A 76 10.84 -4.03 -3.10
C ILE A 76 12.19 -4.28 -3.78
N SER A 77 12.21 -4.45 -5.09
CA SER A 77 13.44 -4.60 -5.88
C SER A 77 14.34 -3.37 -5.76
N LYS A 78 13.78 -2.16 -5.92
CA LYS A 78 14.51 -0.90 -5.69
C LYS A 78 15.03 -0.78 -4.27
N MET A 79 14.18 -1.11 -3.30
CA MET A 79 14.51 -1.06 -1.88
C MET A 79 15.75 -1.92 -1.56
N ARG A 80 15.83 -3.13 -2.14
CA ARG A 80 16.95 -4.06 -1.93
C ARG A 80 18.22 -3.66 -2.69
N ARG A 81 18.08 -3.14 -3.91
CA ARG A 81 19.23 -2.81 -4.79
C ARG A 81 19.89 -1.50 -4.41
N LEU A 82 19.12 -0.46 -4.08
CA LEU A 82 19.62 0.87 -3.76
C LEU A 82 20.02 0.96 -2.28
N LYS A 83 21.18 0.41 -1.94
CA LYS A 83 21.71 0.46 -0.56
C LYS A 83 22.08 1.88 -0.17
N GLY A 84 21.81 2.27 1.09
CA GLY A 84 22.20 3.59 1.63
C GLY A 84 21.42 4.79 1.08
N VAL A 85 20.48 4.59 0.18
CA VAL A 85 19.61 5.64 -0.36
C VAL A 85 18.26 5.62 0.32
N ARG A 86 17.75 6.77 0.75
CA ARG A 86 16.38 6.88 1.26
C ARG A 86 15.36 6.66 0.14
N LYS A 87 14.33 5.90 0.45
CA LYS A 87 13.24 5.55 -0.47
C LYS A 87 11.93 5.69 0.24
N MET A 88 10.91 6.16 -0.47
CA MET A 88 9.56 6.25 0.07
C MET A 88 8.58 5.62 -0.92
N ILE A 89 7.64 4.87 -0.41
CA ILE A 89 6.42 4.52 -1.12
C ILE A 89 5.24 5.20 -0.41
N LEU A 90 4.45 5.93 -1.18
CA LEU A 90 3.21 6.52 -0.71
C LEU A 90 2.06 5.84 -1.43
N ILE A 91 1.11 5.34 -0.68
CA ILE A 91 -0.05 4.59 -1.18
C ILE A 91 -1.30 5.33 -0.72
N GLU A 92 -1.98 5.95 -1.68
CA GLU A 92 -3.30 6.53 -1.44
C GLU A 92 -4.38 5.45 -1.54
N GLU A 93 -5.39 5.58 -0.71
CA GLU A 93 -6.55 4.67 -0.68
C GLU A 93 -6.16 3.18 -0.64
N CYS A 94 -5.20 2.85 0.20
CA CYS A 94 -4.57 1.52 0.33
C CYS A 94 -5.60 0.38 0.51
N TRP A 95 -6.75 0.63 1.12
CA TRP A 95 -7.79 -0.38 1.35
C TRP A 95 -8.35 -0.98 0.06
N LYS A 96 -8.41 -0.21 -1.04
CA LYS A 96 -8.82 -0.75 -2.34
C LYS A 96 -7.90 -1.91 -2.78
N ALA A 97 -6.62 -1.80 -2.45
CA ALA A 97 -5.64 -2.85 -2.73
C ALA A 97 -5.68 -4.01 -1.71
N LEU A 98 -6.18 -3.78 -0.49
CA LEU A 98 -6.21 -4.78 0.59
C LEU A 98 -7.34 -5.82 0.47
N THR A 99 -8.10 -5.79 -0.61
CA THR A 99 -9.20 -6.75 -0.86
C THR A 99 -8.71 -8.18 -1.09
N SER A 100 -7.45 -8.38 -1.49
CA SER A 100 -6.87 -9.69 -1.68
C SER A 100 -5.93 -10.09 -0.52
N ALA A 101 -5.92 -11.38 -0.18
CA ALA A 101 -5.05 -11.93 0.87
C ALA A 101 -3.56 -11.72 0.53
N ASN A 102 -3.19 -11.83 -0.74
CA ASN A 102 -1.82 -11.63 -1.20
C ASN A 102 -1.35 -10.20 -1.00
N MET A 103 -2.18 -9.22 -1.34
CA MET A 103 -1.87 -7.81 -1.13
C MET A 103 -1.72 -7.47 0.34
N SER A 104 -2.59 -8.02 1.17
CA SER A 104 -2.50 -7.87 2.62
C SER A 104 -1.20 -8.40 3.19
N ALA A 105 -0.74 -9.55 2.69
CA ALA A 105 0.56 -10.12 3.06
C ALA A 105 1.73 -9.23 2.61
N TYR A 106 1.65 -8.64 1.41
CA TYR A 106 2.65 -7.71 0.89
C TYR A 106 2.74 -6.42 1.72
N ILE A 107 1.61 -5.79 2.04
CA ILE A 107 1.57 -4.59 2.87
C ILE A 107 2.14 -4.89 4.27
N ARG A 108 1.77 -6.02 4.86
CA ARG A 108 2.34 -6.48 6.14
C ARG A 108 3.85 -6.66 6.06
N TYR A 109 4.35 -7.29 5.02
CA TYR A 109 5.78 -7.44 4.79
C TYR A 109 6.47 -6.10 4.63
N LEU A 110 5.90 -5.19 3.84
CA LEU A 110 6.42 -3.85 3.60
C LEU A 110 6.61 -3.09 4.92
N PHE A 111 5.56 -2.94 5.71
CA PHE A 111 5.61 -2.21 6.98
C PHE A 111 6.58 -2.81 8.00
N LYS A 112 6.77 -4.13 8.00
CA LYS A 112 7.74 -4.80 8.88
C LYS A 112 9.19 -4.65 8.43
N THR A 113 9.44 -4.44 7.14
CA THR A 113 10.79 -4.59 6.59
C THR A 113 11.38 -3.32 6.02
N VAL A 114 10.55 -2.35 5.61
CA VAL A 114 10.97 -1.14 4.88
C VAL A 114 12.11 -0.39 5.59
N ARG A 115 12.07 -0.27 6.91
CA ARG A 115 13.10 0.40 7.72
C ARG A 115 14.49 -0.23 7.59
N LYS A 116 14.57 -1.56 7.46
CA LYS A 116 15.86 -2.28 7.30
C LYS A 116 16.60 -1.89 6.03
N TYR A 117 15.90 -1.28 5.08
CA TYR A 117 16.44 -0.90 3.77
C TYR A 117 16.46 0.61 3.54
N PHE A 118 16.44 1.42 4.60
CA PHE A 118 16.34 2.87 4.48
C PHE A 118 15.12 3.33 3.69
N GLY A 119 14.00 2.64 3.90
CA GLY A 119 12.74 2.93 3.25
C GLY A 119 11.70 3.45 4.22
N GLU A 120 10.74 4.18 3.70
CA GLU A 120 9.57 4.69 4.39
C GLU A 120 8.32 4.23 3.65
N ALA A 121 7.32 3.76 4.38
CA ALA A 121 6.02 3.41 3.84
C ALA A 121 4.98 4.36 4.42
N VAL A 122 4.30 5.08 3.54
CA VAL A 122 3.26 6.05 3.89
C VAL A 122 1.95 5.58 3.29
N VAL A 123 0.92 5.52 4.09
CA VAL A 123 -0.45 5.21 3.66
C VAL A 123 -1.35 6.38 3.98
N VAL A 124 -2.13 6.80 3.02
CA VAL A 124 -3.10 7.89 3.16
C VAL A 124 -4.51 7.32 2.97
N THR A 125 -5.43 7.75 3.81
CA THR A 125 -6.84 7.39 3.69
C THR A 125 -7.73 8.57 4.04
N GLN A 126 -8.86 8.64 3.36
CA GLN A 126 -9.93 9.58 3.66
C GLN A 126 -11.12 8.89 4.37
N GLU A 127 -11.20 7.57 4.31
CA GLU A 127 -12.29 6.78 4.86
C GLU A 127 -11.89 6.13 6.18
N VAL A 128 -12.43 6.66 7.27
CA VAL A 128 -12.16 6.15 8.63
C VAL A 128 -12.77 4.76 8.85
N ASP A 129 -13.91 4.51 8.24
CA ASP A 129 -14.62 3.23 8.36
C ASP A 129 -13.78 2.06 7.82
N ASP A 130 -13.01 2.29 6.75
CA ASP A 130 -12.13 1.29 6.17
C ASP A 130 -10.99 0.91 7.11
N ILE A 131 -10.52 1.88 7.89
CA ILE A 131 -9.48 1.64 8.90
C ILE A 131 -10.06 0.85 10.08
N ILE A 132 -11.25 1.20 10.54
CA ILE A 132 -11.88 0.60 11.73
C ILE A 132 -12.35 -0.83 11.43
N SER A 133 -12.88 -1.07 10.24
CA SER A 133 -13.52 -2.34 9.88
C SER A 133 -12.54 -3.43 9.44
N SER A 134 -11.32 -3.06 9.02
CA SER A 134 -10.35 -4.03 8.52
C SER A 134 -9.35 -4.48 9.58
N PRO A 135 -9.41 -5.75 10.05
CA PRO A 135 -8.40 -6.30 10.95
C PRO A 135 -6.99 -6.25 10.39
N ILE A 136 -6.86 -6.39 9.06
CA ILE A 136 -5.59 -6.39 8.35
C ILE A 136 -4.93 -5.01 8.43
N VAL A 137 -5.69 -3.94 8.23
CA VAL A 137 -5.21 -2.57 8.36
C VAL A 137 -4.74 -2.31 9.79
N LYS A 138 -5.54 -2.70 10.78
CA LYS A 138 -5.19 -2.56 12.19
C LYS A 138 -3.87 -3.26 12.52
N GLU A 139 -3.76 -4.54 12.23
CA GLU A 139 -2.59 -5.34 12.60
C GLU A 139 -1.35 -5.01 11.76
N SER A 140 -1.52 -4.69 10.48
CA SER A 140 -0.40 -4.55 9.56
C SER A 140 0.11 -3.13 9.44
N ILE A 141 -0.77 -2.14 9.49
CA ILE A 141 -0.42 -0.73 9.28
C ILE A 141 -0.36 -0.01 10.62
N ILE A 142 -1.45 0.04 11.37
CA ILE A 142 -1.55 0.88 12.57
C ILE A 142 -0.55 0.45 13.64
N ASN A 143 -0.41 -0.86 13.87
CA ASN A 143 0.52 -1.38 14.88
C ASN A 143 2.00 -1.24 14.49
N ASN A 144 2.31 -1.11 13.19
CA ASN A 144 3.68 -0.98 12.71
C ASN A 144 4.03 0.45 12.26
N ALA A 145 3.08 1.38 12.23
CA ALA A 145 3.34 2.77 11.89
C ALA A 145 3.92 3.51 13.09
N ASP A 146 5.15 3.99 12.95
CA ASP A 146 5.84 4.78 13.98
C ASP A 146 5.24 6.19 14.13
N CYS A 147 4.73 6.74 13.03
CA CYS A 147 4.14 8.07 12.98
C CYS A 147 2.72 8.00 12.41
N LYS A 148 1.78 8.66 13.07
CA LYS A 148 0.39 8.79 12.64
C LYS A 148 0.05 10.27 12.55
N ILE A 149 -0.37 10.73 11.37
CA ILE A 149 -0.71 12.13 11.11
C ILE A 149 -2.21 12.22 10.91
N LEU A 150 -2.86 13.00 11.76
CA LEU A 150 -4.29 13.24 11.67
C LEU A 150 -4.52 14.69 11.22
N LEU A 151 -5.33 14.84 10.19
CA LEU A 151 -5.86 16.11 9.73
C LEU A 151 -7.19 16.38 10.45
N ASP A 152 -7.95 17.37 10.01
CA ASP A 152 -9.24 17.76 10.58
C ASP A 152 -10.24 16.59 10.60
N GLN A 153 -10.62 16.16 11.80
CA GLN A 153 -11.49 15.02 12.03
C GLN A 153 -12.94 15.40 12.42
N ARG A 154 -13.32 16.66 12.32
CA ARG A 154 -14.67 17.13 12.71
C ARG A 154 -15.80 16.45 11.92
N LYS A 155 -15.54 16.09 10.69
CA LYS A 155 -16.48 15.31 9.87
C LYS A 155 -16.85 13.96 10.51
N TYR A 156 -15.98 13.42 11.36
CA TYR A 156 -16.11 12.08 11.95
C TYR A 156 -16.39 12.09 13.45
N LEU A 157 -16.87 13.20 14.00
CA LEU A 157 -17.16 13.34 15.44
C LEU A 157 -17.99 12.20 16.02
N SER A 158 -19.04 11.77 15.33
CA SER A 158 -19.91 10.67 15.76
C SER A 158 -19.24 9.30 15.79
N LYS A 159 -18.14 9.12 15.04
CA LYS A 159 -17.38 7.87 14.94
C LYS A 159 -16.03 7.95 15.64
N PHE A 160 -15.70 9.10 16.23
CA PHE A 160 -14.37 9.35 16.76
C PHE A 160 -13.98 8.44 17.92
N ASP A 161 -14.95 7.91 18.68
CA ASP A 161 -14.69 6.94 19.72
C ASP A 161 -14.06 5.63 19.17
N GLY A 162 -14.42 5.25 17.96
CA GLY A 162 -13.79 4.14 17.23
C GLY A 162 -12.33 4.45 16.89
N ILE A 163 -12.06 5.64 16.39
CA ILE A 163 -10.70 6.12 16.06
C ILE A 163 -9.85 6.19 17.33
N GLN A 164 -10.39 6.76 18.40
CA GLN A 164 -9.70 6.89 19.68
C GLN A 164 -9.24 5.53 20.20
N ARG A 165 -10.14 4.55 20.23
CA ARG A 165 -9.83 3.17 20.67
C ARG A 165 -8.83 2.48 19.76
N LEU A 166 -8.97 2.68 18.44
CA LEU A 166 -8.11 2.05 17.45
C LEU A 166 -6.67 2.54 17.54
N LEU A 167 -6.49 3.85 17.73
CA LEU A 167 -5.18 4.49 17.81
C LEU A 167 -4.62 4.53 19.25
N GLY A 168 -5.41 4.15 20.25
CA GLY A 168 -5.02 4.19 21.65
C GLY A 168 -4.85 5.60 22.20
N LEU A 169 -5.67 6.57 21.73
CA LEU A 169 -5.56 7.97 22.11
C LEU A 169 -6.14 8.23 23.50
N THR A 170 -5.44 9.08 24.26
CA THR A 170 -5.94 9.65 25.51
C THR A 170 -7.02 10.70 25.25
N ASP A 171 -7.81 11.03 26.28
CA ASP A 171 -8.83 12.10 26.18
C ASP A 171 -8.22 13.47 25.85
N LYS A 172 -7.01 13.73 26.33
CA LYS A 172 -6.26 14.95 26.01
C LYS A 172 -5.91 15.00 24.52
N GLU A 173 -5.40 13.92 23.99
CA GLU A 173 -5.05 13.82 22.56
C GLU A 173 -6.30 13.90 21.68
N ARG A 174 -7.39 13.26 22.10
CA ARG A 174 -8.70 13.43 21.47
C ARG A 174 -9.11 14.89 21.37
N ALA A 175 -9.05 15.62 22.48
CA ALA A 175 -9.41 17.03 22.51
C ALA A 175 -8.53 17.87 21.58
N GLN A 176 -7.22 17.59 21.54
CA GLN A 176 -6.28 18.24 20.62
C GLN A 176 -6.63 18.00 19.16
N ILE A 177 -6.90 16.75 18.78
CA ILE A 177 -7.26 16.40 17.40
C ILE A 177 -8.57 17.08 16.99
N LEU A 178 -9.56 17.07 17.85
CA LEU A 178 -10.85 17.68 17.57
C LEU A 178 -10.81 19.23 17.57
N SER A 179 -9.76 19.82 18.13
CA SER A 179 -9.53 21.28 18.09
C SER A 179 -8.83 21.76 16.81
N ILE A 180 -8.36 20.84 15.96
CA ILE A 180 -7.71 21.19 14.69
C ILE A 180 -8.65 22.07 13.85
N ASN A 181 -8.14 23.19 13.36
CA ASN A 181 -8.85 24.16 12.53
C ASN A 181 -10.12 24.78 13.17
N LEU A 182 -10.31 24.71 14.50
CA LEU A 182 -11.43 25.39 15.15
C LEU A 182 -11.35 26.93 15.02
N SER A 183 -10.13 27.45 15.01
CA SER A 183 -9.85 28.90 14.86
C SER A 183 -9.59 29.25 13.39
N ASN A 184 -10.45 28.84 12.49
CA ASN A 184 -10.30 29.11 11.06
C ASN A 184 -10.45 30.62 10.76
N ASP A 185 -9.33 31.34 10.73
CA ASP A 185 -9.25 32.66 10.13
C ASP A 185 -9.29 32.50 8.59
N PRO A 186 -10.24 33.13 7.88
CA PRO A 186 -10.30 33.08 6.40
C PRO A 186 -9.03 33.55 5.70
N LYS A 187 -8.18 34.33 6.40
CA LYS A 187 -6.89 34.81 5.88
C LYS A 187 -5.77 33.79 6.01
N ARG A 188 -5.95 32.70 6.78
CA ARG A 188 -4.94 31.67 6.95
C ARG A 188 -4.82 30.79 5.70
N ARG A 189 -3.60 30.69 5.17
CA ARG A 189 -3.28 29.89 3.99
C ARG A 189 -2.76 28.47 4.33
N TYR A 190 -2.91 28.01 5.57
CA TYR A 190 -2.45 26.71 6.03
C TYR A 190 -3.57 25.94 6.72
N LYS A 191 -3.43 24.63 6.75
CA LYS A 191 -4.23 23.70 7.53
C LYS A 191 -3.39 23.14 8.66
N GLU A 192 -4.02 22.93 9.81
CA GLU A 192 -3.39 22.32 10.97
C GLU A 192 -3.45 20.80 10.87
N ALA A 193 -2.45 20.14 11.46
CA ALA A 193 -2.39 18.69 11.57
C ALA A 193 -1.77 18.30 12.92
N VAL A 194 -2.13 17.14 13.44
CA VAL A 194 -1.49 16.54 14.63
C VAL A 194 -0.73 15.29 14.22
N SER A 195 0.52 15.21 14.65
CA SER A 195 1.39 14.06 14.43
C SER A 195 1.63 13.34 15.74
N TYR A 196 1.40 12.02 15.74
CA TYR A 196 1.73 11.11 16.83
C TYR A 196 2.90 10.23 16.44
N THR A 197 3.94 10.27 17.25
CA THR A 197 5.07 9.34 17.13
C THR A 197 5.14 8.49 18.38
N HIS A 198 4.99 7.19 18.25
CA HIS A 198 5.36 6.25 19.30
C HIS A 198 6.87 6.04 19.20
N LEU A 199 7.63 6.86 19.90
CA LEU A 199 9.03 6.58 20.17
C LEU A 199 9.08 5.44 21.18
N THR A 200 9.09 4.21 20.72
CA THR A 200 9.70 3.12 21.50
C THR A 200 11.20 3.37 21.44
N LEU A 201 11.71 4.07 22.44
CA LEU A 201 13.14 4.08 22.70
C LEU A 201 13.59 2.63 22.90
N PRO A 202 14.73 2.22 22.31
CA PRO A 202 15.28 0.88 22.51
C PRO A 202 15.65 0.60 23.93
#